data_93cd529a422f78a0eee6fd7408b33744
#
_entry.id   93cd529a422f78a0eee6fd7408b33744
#
_cell.length_a   1.000
_cell.length_b   1.000
_cell.length_c   1.000
_cell.angle_alpha   90.00
_cell.angle_beta   90.00
_cell.angle_gamma   90.00
#
_symmetry.space_group_name_H-M   'P 1'
#
loop_
_entity.id
_entity.type
_entity.pdbx_description
1 polymer ?
#
loop_
_entity_poly.entity_id
_entity_poly.type
_entity_poly.pdbx_seq_one_letter_code
_entity_poly.pdbx_strand_id
1 'polypeptide(L)'
;MKKHVAVVVGLLGFVGLLSMKDRQQAFDDELQLLYRRPLSEWPKPTIDAGVYWNEFKSLPKIDTSYFSLMEKPDVKLGKFLFFDPILSGSNQISCSSCHNPQTSWADKLTVPVGNDHLEGTRNTPSLLNVYARKELFWDGRAGSLEEQALGPIEAHHEMDMELTKLIPKLKAIPAYNKLFVEAFGEEDYSMPEVLKALGAFQRTLTSRRSRFDEFLDGNYNVLSDQEVRGLHLFRTKARCMNCHNGQFFTDDLYHNIGLTYYKRKYQDLGRYEITKVPADVGRFRTPSLRDVMNTDPWMHNGLFWNMTGLLNMYNSGMQMNSATAEQKAKDPLYPVTDPLMQPLNLTKDEIKDIESFLHAITATSYRMRRPESLPR
;
A
#
# COMPACT_ATOMS: atom_id res chain seq x y z
N MET A 1 -81.58 -33.14 -8.82
CA MET A 1 -80.34 -32.98 -9.61
C MET A 1 -79.90 -31.56 -9.44
N LYS A 2 -78.93 -31.29 -8.53
CA LYS A 2 -78.32 -29.98 -8.35
C LYS A 2 -76.87 -30.10 -8.83
N LYS A 3 -76.53 -29.35 -9.88
CA LYS A 3 -75.16 -29.26 -10.40
C LYS A 3 -74.37 -28.29 -9.54
N HIS A 4 -73.30 -28.75 -8.92
CA HIS A 4 -72.35 -27.89 -8.26
C HIS A 4 -71.31 -27.44 -9.32
N VAL A 5 -71.24 -26.14 -9.56
CA VAL A 5 -70.18 -25.50 -10.35
C VAL A 5 -69.05 -25.16 -9.38
N ALA A 6 -67.93 -25.83 -9.53
CA ALA A 6 -66.71 -25.48 -8.79
C ALA A 6 -66.06 -24.31 -9.48
N VAL A 7 -65.97 -23.16 -8.79
CA VAL A 7 -65.17 -22.01 -9.21
C VAL A 7 -63.72 -22.27 -8.79
N VAL A 8 -62.87 -22.56 -9.75
CA VAL A 8 -61.42 -22.59 -9.53
C VAL A 8 -60.92 -21.13 -9.61
N VAL A 9 -60.67 -20.54 -8.48
CA VAL A 9 -59.96 -19.24 -8.39
C VAL A 9 -58.50 -19.51 -8.58
N GLY A 10 -58.01 -19.24 -9.79
CA GLY A 10 -56.57 -19.28 -10.12
C GLY A 10 -55.87 -18.10 -9.44
N LEU A 11 -55.09 -18.38 -8.42
CA LEU A 11 -54.08 -17.47 -7.89
C LEU A 11 -52.99 -17.30 -8.94
N LEU A 12 -53.16 -16.35 -9.87
CA LEU A 12 -52.09 -15.83 -10.70
C LEU A 12 -51.21 -14.98 -9.78
N GLY A 13 -50.08 -15.58 -9.37
CA GLY A 13 -49.04 -14.85 -8.65
C GLY A 13 -48.56 -13.67 -9.49
N PHE A 14 -48.80 -12.48 -9.02
CA PHE A 14 -48.17 -11.23 -9.51
C PHE A 14 -46.68 -11.30 -9.21
N VAL A 15 -45.89 -11.92 -10.12
CA VAL A 15 -44.45 -11.66 -10.16
C VAL A 15 -44.32 -10.29 -10.80
N GLY A 16 -44.39 -9.26 -9.96
CA GLY A 16 -44.16 -7.91 -10.37
C GLY A 16 -42.76 -7.81 -10.98
N LEU A 17 -42.67 -7.41 -12.24
CA LEU A 17 -41.42 -7.05 -12.90
C LEU A 17 -40.88 -5.79 -12.19
N LEU A 18 -40.04 -5.98 -11.16
CA LEU A 18 -39.31 -4.88 -10.54
C LEU A 18 -38.50 -4.18 -11.64
N SER A 19 -38.55 -2.85 -11.65
CA SER A 19 -37.69 -2.06 -12.52
C SER A 19 -36.21 -2.35 -12.18
N MET A 20 -35.28 -2.03 -13.10
CA MET A 20 -33.86 -2.20 -12.80
C MET A 20 -33.42 -1.40 -11.56
N LYS A 21 -34.05 -0.23 -11.36
CA LYS A 21 -33.81 0.62 -10.18
C LYS A 21 -34.30 -0.06 -8.88
N ASP A 22 -35.47 -0.68 -8.90
CA ASP A 22 -36.01 -1.38 -7.73
C ASP A 22 -35.17 -2.62 -7.37
N ARG A 23 -34.66 -3.33 -8.38
CA ARG A 23 -33.75 -4.46 -8.17
C ARG A 23 -32.42 -4.01 -7.58
N GLN A 24 -31.86 -2.91 -8.05
CA GLN A 24 -30.63 -2.35 -7.49
C GLN A 24 -30.84 -1.93 -6.03
N GLN A 25 -31.94 -1.24 -5.73
CA GLN A 25 -32.26 -0.83 -4.35
C GLN A 25 -32.43 -2.06 -3.44
N ALA A 26 -33.13 -3.09 -3.88
CA ALA A 26 -33.29 -4.30 -3.08
C ALA A 26 -31.95 -5.00 -2.82
N PHE A 27 -31.03 -5.01 -3.78
CA PHE A 27 -29.69 -5.53 -3.62
C PHE A 27 -28.87 -4.69 -2.64
N ASP A 28 -28.96 -3.37 -2.73
CA ASP A 28 -28.28 -2.46 -1.81
C ASP A 28 -28.79 -2.64 -0.38
N ASP A 29 -30.10 -2.75 -0.20
CA ASP A 29 -30.73 -3.00 1.11
C ASP A 29 -30.24 -4.33 1.72
N GLU A 30 -30.15 -5.40 0.91
CA GLU A 30 -29.60 -6.68 1.35
C GLU A 30 -28.11 -6.56 1.77
N LEU A 31 -27.27 -5.89 0.98
CA LEU A 31 -25.86 -5.67 1.34
C LEU A 31 -25.72 -4.84 2.61
N GLN A 32 -26.56 -3.82 2.81
CA GLN A 32 -26.57 -3.05 4.05
C GLN A 32 -26.89 -3.94 5.26
N LEU A 33 -27.84 -4.85 5.14
CA LEU A 33 -28.15 -5.82 6.20
C LEU A 33 -27.01 -6.79 6.48
N LEU A 34 -26.22 -7.16 5.45
CA LEU A 34 -25.08 -8.07 5.58
C LEU A 34 -23.86 -7.41 6.20
N TYR A 35 -23.62 -6.12 5.97
CA TYR A 35 -22.40 -5.43 6.38
C TYR A 35 -22.57 -4.42 7.52
N ARG A 36 -23.79 -3.92 7.79
CA ARG A 36 -24.07 -3.05 8.94
C ARG A 36 -24.28 -3.85 10.23
N ARG A 37 -23.31 -4.68 10.54
CA ARG A 37 -23.30 -5.55 11.73
C ARG A 37 -21.85 -5.80 12.15
N PRO A 38 -21.60 -6.40 13.32
CA PRO A 38 -20.24 -6.73 13.74
C PRO A 38 -19.50 -7.55 12.69
N LEU A 39 -18.21 -7.26 12.51
CA LEU A 39 -17.36 -7.89 11.50
C LEU A 39 -17.37 -9.44 11.54
N SER A 40 -17.53 -10.01 12.75
CA SER A 40 -17.62 -11.46 12.95
C SER A 40 -18.84 -12.11 12.29
N GLU A 41 -19.85 -11.31 11.94
CA GLU A 41 -21.09 -11.76 11.31
C GLU A 41 -21.11 -11.50 9.79
N TRP A 42 -20.05 -10.93 9.24
CA TRP A 42 -19.97 -10.64 7.81
C TRP A 42 -19.88 -11.92 6.99
N PRO A 43 -20.35 -11.90 5.73
CA PRO A 43 -20.12 -13.01 4.80
C PRO A 43 -18.64 -13.31 4.66
N LYS A 44 -18.27 -14.60 4.61
CA LYS A 44 -16.88 -15.00 4.37
C LYS A 44 -16.41 -14.48 3.01
N PRO A 45 -15.18 -14.02 2.89
CA PRO A 45 -14.63 -13.62 1.59
C PRO A 45 -14.38 -14.84 0.69
N THR A 46 -14.28 -14.59 -0.61
CA THR A 46 -13.86 -15.60 -1.59
C THR A 46 -12.33 -15.67 -1.57
N ILE A 47 -11.81 -16.73 -0.98
CA ILE A 47 -10.36 -16.97 -0.84
C ILE A 47 -10.00 -18.27 -1.54
N ASP A 48 -8.92 -18.24 -2.29
CA ASP A 48 -8.42 -19.41 -3.01
C ASP A 48 -7.80 -20.45 -2.07
N ALA A 49 -7.79 -21.68 -2.52
CA ALA A 49 -7.15 -22.76 -1.76
C ALA A 49 -5.66 -22.48 -1.55
N GLY A 50 -5.21 -22.62 -0.31
CA GLY A 50 -3.82 -22.41 0.08
C GLY A 50 -3.44 -20.95 0.37
N VAL A 51 -4.33 -19.98 0.17
CA VAL A 51 -4.09 -18.58 0.54
C VAL A 51 -4.33 -18.39 2.04
N TYR A 52 -3.31 -17.86 2.72
CA TYR A 52 -3.46 -17.39 4.09
C TYR A 52 -4.01 -15.96 4.08
N TRP A 53 -5.03 -15.69 4.86
CA TRP A 53 -5.65 -14.38 4.95
C TRP A 53 -6.04 -14.02 6.39
N ASN A 54 -6.14 -12.74 6.64
CA ASN A 54 -6.66 -12.18 7.88
C ASN A 54 -7.86 -11.29 7.57
N GLU A 55 -8.82 -11.25 8.51
CA GLU A 55 -9.93 -10.32 8.39
C GLU A 55 -9.46 -8.88 8.58
N PHE A 56 -10.24 -7.92 8.07
CA PHE A 56 -9.95 -6.50 8.26
C PHE A 56 -9.93 -6.14 9.75
N LYS A 57 -9.15 -5.11 10.05
CA LYS A 57 -9.08 -4.55 11.40
C LYS A 57 -8.93 -3.04 11.30
N SER A 58 -9.67 -2.30 12.12
CA SER A 58 -9.54 -0.85 12.20
C SER A 58 -8.17 -0.44 12.76
N LEU A 59 -7.70 0.73 12.34
CA LEU A 59 -6.53 1.35 12.95
C LEU A 59 -6.89 1.88 14.35
N PRO A 60 -5.93 1.90 15.28
CA PRO A 60 -6.14 2.50 16.58
C PRO A 60 -6.44 4.00 16.43
N LYS A 61 -7.21 4.54 17.38
CA LYS A 61 -7.36 6.00 17.50
C LYS A 61 -6.04 6.60 17.96
N ILE A 62 -5.65 7.71 17.34
CA ILE A 62 -4.51 8.51 17.82
C ILE A 62 -4.89 9.10 19.17
N ASP A 63 -4.10 8.85 20.16
CA ASP A 63 -4.26 9.35 21.53
C ASP A 63 -3.03 10.17 22.00
N THR A 64 -3.02 10.52 23.27
CA THR A 64 -1.92 11.29 23.87
C THR A 64 -0.58 10.57 23.81
N SER A 65 -0.55 9.24 23.75
CA SER A 65 0.69 8.46 23.68
C SER A 65 1.44 8.70 22.36
N TYR A 66 0.71 8.91 21.27
CA TYR A 66 1.31 9.28 19.99
C TYR A 66 2.05 10.63 20.06
N PHE A 67 1.45 11.61 20.69
CA PHE A 67 2.10 12.93 20.85
C PHE A 67 3.33 12.83 21.75
N SER A 68 3.26 12.05 22.84
CA SER A 68 4.41 11.78 23.70
C SER A 68 5.54 11.07 22.96
N LEU A 69 5.20 10.14 22.05
CA LEU A 69 6.18 9.47 21.19
C LEU A 69 6.92 10.49 20.30
N MET A 70 6.20 11.45 19.71
CA MET A 70 6.79 12.48 18.87
C MET A 70 7.76 13.41 19.61
N GLU A 71 7.66 13.51 20.94
CA GLU A 71 8.53 14.33 21.79
C GLU A 71 9.80 13.59 22.25
N LYS A 72 9.92 12.29 22.01
CA LYS A 72 11.14 11.54 22.34
C LYS A 72 12.36 12.08 21.62
N PRO A 73 13.52 12.20 22.30
CA PRO A 73 14.72 12.80 21.71
C PRO A 73 15.20 12.10 20.42
N ASP A 74 15.16 10.77 20.39
CA ASP A 74 15.54 9.97 19.22
C ASP A 74 14.61 10.19 18.03
N VAL A 75 13.30 10.35 18.27
CA VAL A 75 12.28 10.65 17.23
C VAL A 75 12.48 12.08 16.71
N LYS A 76 12.74 13.05 17.59
CA LYS A 76 13.04 14.43 17.18
C LYS A 76 14.31 14.51 16.33
N LEU A 77 15.37 13.87 16.75
CA LEU A 77 16.61 13.78 15.98
C LEU A 77 16.37 13.14 14.62
N GLY A 78 15.66 12.01 14.58
CA GLY A 78 15.29 11.32 13.34
C GLY A 78 14.47 12.20 12.41
N LYS A 79 13.54 13.00 12.97
CA LYS A 79 12.78 13.98 12.18
C LYS A 79 13.69 15.04 11.55
N PHE A 80 14.64 15.60 12.28
CA PHE A 80 15.59 16.56 11.72
C PHE A 80 16.41 15.90 10.60
N LEU A 81 17.00 14.74 10.85
CA LEU A 81 17.80 14.00 9.86
C LEU A 81 17.00 13.67 8.60
N PHE A 82 15.73 13.29 8.73
CA PHE A 82 14.85 12.97 7.61
C PHE A 82 14.58 14.16 6.68
N PHE A 83 14.49 15.36 7.24
CA PHE A 83 14.21 16.58 6.48
C PHE A 83 15.48 17.36 6.08
N ASP A 84 16.63 17.04 6.66
CA ASP A 84 17.88 17.76 6.38
C ASP A 84 18.62 17.15 5.19
N PRO A 85 18.93 17.93 4.14
CA PRO A 85 19.73 17.45 3.02
C PRO A 85 21.20 17.18 3.38
N ILE A 86 21.62 17.42 4.61
CA ILE A 86 22.99 17.13 5.08
C ILE A 86 23.38 15.65 4.89
N LEU A 87 22.40 14.75 4.86
CA LEU A 87 22.61 13.32 4.63
C LEU A 87 22.94 12.98 3.18
N SER A 88 22.88 13.94 2.23
CA SER A 88 23.29 13.74 0.85
C SER A 88 24.69 14.28 0.57
N GLY A 89 25.36 13.74 -0.43
CA GLY A 89 26.68 14.21 -0.87
C GLY A 89 26.67 15.66 -1.31
N SER A 90 25.62 16.06 -2.04
CA SER A 90 25.41 17.41 -2.59
C SER A 90 24.84 18.43 -1.59
N ASN A 91 24.30 18.03 -0.42
CA ASN A 91 23.46 18.84 0.47
C ASN A 91 22.16 19.37 -0.17
N GLN A 92 21.63 18.72 -1.19
CA GLN A 92 20.43 19.15 -1.91
C GLN A 92 19.26 18.20 -1.73
N ILE A 93 19.52 16.91 -1.51
CA ILE A 93 18.52 15.85 -1.43
C ILE A 93 18.36 15.41 0.03
N SER A 94 17.12 15.31 0.49
CA SER A 94 16.77 14.70 1.78
C SER A 94 15.79 13.55 1.57
N CYS A 95 15.55 12.72 2.59
CA CYS A 95 14.52 11.68 2.52
C CYS A 95 13.15 12.28 2.15
N SER A 96 12.86 13.49 2.66
CA SER A 96 11.62 14.21 2.36
C SER A 96 11.52 14.74 0.92
N SER A 97 12.57 14.64 0.11
CA SER A 97 12.52 15.00 -1.31
C SER A 97 11.65 14.00 -2.10
N CYS A 98 11.79 12.71 -1.80
CA CYS A 98 11.00 11.65 -2.38
C CYS A 98 9.82 11.23 -1.49
N HIS A 99 9.96 11.30 -0.16
CA HIS A 99 8.90 10.96 0.79
C HIS A 99 8.27 12.22 1.38
N ASN A 100 7.46 12.93 0.56
CA ASN A 100 6.87 14.20 0.94
C ASN A 100 5.62 14.00 1.81
N PRO A 101 5.56 14.58 3.03
CA PRO A 101 4.38 14.48 3.89
C PRO A 101 3.11 15.12 3.30
N GLN A 102 3.24 16.02 2.32
CA GLN A 102 2.08 16.63 1.65
C GLN A 102 1.41 15.71 0.63
N THR A 103 2.10 14.65 0.21
CA THR A 103 1.66 13.67 -0.79
C THR A 103 1.60 12.25 -0.21
N SER A 104 1.20 12.14 1.06
CA SER A 104 1.11 10.86 1.77
C SER A 104 2.44 10.08 1.81
N TRP A 105 3.56 10.82 1.95
CA TRP A 105 4.91 10.27 2.05
C TRP A 105 5.38 9.50 0.81
N ALA A 106 4.88 9.89 -0.35
CA ALA A 106 5.34 9.53 -1.69
C ALA A 106 5.76 10.80 -2.45
N ASP A 107 6.19 10.69 -3.71
CA ASP A 107 6.63 11.85 -4.51
C ASP A 107 5.68 12.25 -5.63
N LYS A 108 4.69 11.44 -5.97
CA LYS A 108 3.78 11.65 -7.10
C LYS A 108 4.49 11.63 -8.46
N LEU A 109 5.59 10.93 -8.57
CA LEU A 109 6.32 10.74 -9.82
C LEU A 109 6.29 9.28 -10.27
N THR A 110 6.46 9.04 -11.55
CA THR A 110 6.61 7.66 -12.07
C THR A 110 7.77 6.96 -11.36
N VAL A 111 8.91 7.62 -11.29
CA VAL A 111 10.10 7.23 -10.52
C VAL A 111 10.69 8.47 -9.87
N PRO A 112 11.37 8.35 -8.72
CA PRO A 112 11.99 9.48 -8.03
C PRO A 112 13.13 10.07 -8.85
N VAL A 113 13.39 11.37 -8.60
CA VAL A 113 14.54 12.09 -9.15
C VAL A 113 15.44 12.48 -7.98
N GLY A 114 16.67 12.00 -7.98
CA GLY A 114 17.64 12.21 -6.91
C GLY A 114 18.84 13.04 -7.31
N ASN A 115 20.04 12.62 -6.87
CA ASN A 115 21.29 13.33 -7.11
C ASN A 115 21.55 13.52 -8.61
N ASP A 116 22.07 14.68 -8.98
CA ASP A 116 22.36 15.09 -10.38
C ASP A 116 21.17 14.91 -11.34
N HIS A 117 19.94 15.01 -10.82
CA HIS A 117 18.69 14.77 -11.56
C HIS A 117 18.59 13.35 -12.16
N LEU A 118 19.31 12.38 -11.60
CA LEU A 118 19.21 10.98 -12.01
C LEU A 118 17.88 10.40 -11.57
N GLU A 119 17.28 9.62 -12.48
CA GLU A 119 16.03 8.93 -12.20
C GLU A 119 16.28 7.60 -11.48
N GLY A 120 15.45 7.31 -10.48
CA GLY A 120 15.35 5.99 -9.88
C GLY A 120 14.74 4.98 -10.85
N THR A 121 14.74 3.71 -10.46
CA THR A 121 14.23 2.63 -11.31
C THR A 121 12.83 2.16 -10.91
N ARG A 122 12.37 2.51 -9.72
CA ARG A 122 11.08 2.09 -9.16
C ARG A 122 10.35 3.25 -8.52
N ASN A 123 9.04 3.21 -8.55
CA ASN A 123 8.18 4.17 -7.90
C ASN A 123 8.42 4.24 -6.38
N THR A 124 8.35 5.45 -5.83
CA THR A 124 8.52 5.73 -4.39
C THR A 124 7.31 5.25 -3.60
N PRO A 125 7.42 4.20 -2.78
CA PRO A 125 6.32 3.75 -1.94
C PRO A 125 6.08 4.74 -0.78
N SER A 126 4.83 4.85 -0.34
CA SER A 126 4.49 5.60 0.87
C SER A 126 5.17 5.01 2.10
N LEU A 127 5.62 5.87 3.02
CA LEU A 127 6.14 5.46 4.33
C LEU A 127 5.04 5.27 5.39
N LEU A 128 3.77 5.52 5.05
CA LEU A 128 2.68 5.29 6.01
C LEU A 128 2.62 3.83 6.43
N ASN A 129 2.60 3.60 7.74
CA ASN A 129 2.56 2.28 8.38
C ASN A 129 3.76 1.37 8.02
N VAL A 130 4.88 1.94 7.58
CA VAL A 130 6.07 1.18 7.19
C VAL A 130 6.61 0.31 8.34
N TYR A 131 6.38 0.71 9.58
CA TYR A 131 6.78 -0.03 10.79
C TYR A 131 6.15 -1.43 10.88
N ALA A 132 5.03 -1.66 10.20
CA ALA A 132 4.32 -2.94 10.21
C ALA A 132 4.83 -3.91 9.14
N ARG A 133 5.78 -3.50 8.31
CA ARG A 133 6.36 -4.35 7.26
C ARG A 133 7.48 -5.22 7.82
N LYS A 134 7.52 -6.48 7.38
CA LYS A 134 8.60 -7.42 7.75
C LYS A 134 9.85 -7.20 6.92
N GLU A 135 9.66 -6.94 5.64
CA GLU A 135 10.70 -6.65 4.67
C GLU A 135 10.35 -5.37 3.92
N LEU A 136 11.35 -4.61 3.53
CA LEU A 136 11.23 -3.28 2.96
C LEU A 136 11.74 -3.25 1.52
N PHE A 137 11.45 -2.18 0.79
CA PHE A 137 11.52 -2.08 -0.67
C PHE A 137 10.49 -2.95 -1.40
N TRP A 138 10.39 -2.79 -2.72
CA TRP A 138 9.52 -3.58 -3.56
C TRP A 138 9.95 -5.06 -3.69
N ASP A 139 11.24 -5.33 -3.51
CA ASP A 139 11.87 -6.65 -3.63
C ASP A 139 12.20 -7.32 -2.29
N GLY A 140 12.01 -6.60 -1.18
CA GLY A 140 12.22 -7.13 0.17
C GLY A 140 13.69 -7.27 0.57
N ARG A 141 14.59 -6.44 0.00
CA ARG A 141 16.03 -6.56 0.25
C ARG A 141 16.51 -6.04 1.60
N ALA A 142 15.64 -5.40 2.40
CA ALA A 142 15.98 -4.91 3.73
C ALA A 142 15.01 -5.45 4.78
N GLY A 143 15.54 -5.94 5.90
CA GLY A 143 14.78 -6.54 7.01
C GLY A 143 14.46 -5.57 8.14
N SER A 144 14.95 -4.33 8.08
CA SER A 144 14.68 -3.30 9.09
C SER A 144 14.67 -1.90 8.46
N LEU A 145 14.08 -0.92 9.16
CA LEU A 145 14.09 0.48 8.73
C LEU A 145 15.50 1.06 8.72
N GLU A 146 16.33 0.61 9.65
CA GLU A 146 17.73 0.98 9.77
C GLU A 146 18.52 0.50 8.54
N GLU A 147 18.37 -0.76 8.17
CA GLU A 147 19.01 -1.34 6.98
C GLU A 147 18.49 -0.68 5.70
N GLN A 148 17.18 -0.42 5.63
CA GLN A 148 16.58 0.23 4.47
C GLN A 148 17.15 1.64 4.26
N ALA A 149 17.29 2.43 5.34
CA ALA A 149 17.74 3.82 5.24
C ALA A 149 19.17 3.96 4.70
N LEU A 150 20.01 2.96 4.90
CA LEU A 150 21.39 2.96 4.42
C LEU A 150 21.45 2.98 2.88
N GLY A 151 20.58 2.19 2.22
CA GLY A 151 20.59 2.08 0.76
C GLY A 151 20.43 3.43 0.03
N PRO A 152 19.36 4.20 0.27
CA PRO A 152 19.17 5.52 -0.34
C PRO A 152 20.30 6.53 -0.02
N ILE A 153 20.89 6.46 1.17
CA ILE A 153 21.98 7.36 1.57
C ILE A 153 23.20 7.16 0.67
N GLU A 154 23.58 5.90 0.38
CA GLU A 154 24.73 5.57 -0.46
C GLU A 154 24.45 5.64 -1.96
N ALA A 155 23.20 5.38 -2.37
CA ALA A 155 22.86 5.22 -3.78
C ALA A 155 23.18 6.48 -4.59
N HIS A 156 24.03 6.35 -5.61
CA HIS A 156 24.49 7.44 -6.46
C HIS A 156 23.33 8.22 -7.11
N HIS A 157 22.29 7.53 -7.54
CA HIS A 157 21.11 8.14 -8.17
C HIS A 157 20.07 8.64 -7.14
N GLU A 158 20.31 8.51 -5.82
CA GLU A 158 19.44 9.00 -4.76
C GLU A 158 20.15 10.10 -3.95
N MET A 159 20.88 9.78 -2.88
CA MET A 159 21.52 10.78 -2.01
C MET A 159 23.04 10.90 -2.18
N ASP A 160 23.69 9.93 -2.83
CA ASP A 160 25.11 9.92 -3.22
C ASP A 160 26.07 10.31 -2.07
N MET A 161 25.83 9.78 -0.88
CA MET A 161 26.68 10.08 0.29
C MET A 161 27.77 9.01 0.46
N GLU A 162 29.01 9.43 0.46
CA GLU A 162 30.11 8.60 0.92
C GLU A 162 30.03 8.44 2.45
N LEU A 163 29.73 7.23 2.93
CA LEU A 163 29.43 6.99 4.36
C LEU A 163 30.56 7.40 5.30
N THR A 164 31.81 7.29 4.87
CA THR A 164 33.00 7.71 5.63
C THR A 164 33.01 9.22 5.93
N LYS A 165 32.34 10.01 5.09
CA LYS A 165 32.24 11.47 5.24
C LYS A 165 31.04 11.92 6.06
N LEU A 166 30.01 11.08 6.23
CA LEU A 166 28.75 11.49 6.85
C LEU A 166 28.91 11.85 8.34
N ILE A 167 29.57 11.01 9.12
CA ILE A 167 29.73 11.23 10.56
C ILE A 167 30.61 12.47 10.83
N PRO A 168 31.78 12.65 10.19
CA PRO A 168 32.53 13.91 10.31
C PRO A 168 31.72 15.14 9.95
N LYS A 169 30.89 15.06 8.91
CA LYS A 169 30.02 16.14 8.44
C LYS A 169 28.95 16.52 9.48
N LEU A 170 28.31 15.55 10.12
CA LEU A 170 27.36 15.78 11.21
C LEU A 170 28.05 16.35 12.46
N LYS A 171 29.21 15.78 12.86
CA LYS A 171 29.99 16.23 14.02
C LYS A 171 30.51 17.65 13.88
N ALA A 172 30.67 18.16 12.68
CA ALA A 172 31.03 19.56 12.43
C ALA A 172 29.92 20.57 12.81
N ILE A 173 28.69 20.10 13.07
CA ILE A 173 27.55 20.94 13.44
C ILE A 173 27.25 20.78 14.95
N PRO A 174 27.56 21.76 15.81
CA PRO A 174 27.36 21.63 17.26
C PRO A 174 25.92 21.29 17.66
N ALA A 175 24.94 21.78 16.93
CA ALA A 175 23.53 21.51 17.20
C ALA A 175 23.19 20.04 17.04
N TYR A 176 23.78 19.32 16.07
CA TYR A 176 23.61 17.87 15.95
C TYR A 176 24.27 17.12 17.10
N ASN A 177 25.49 17.49 17.51
CA ASN A 177 26.16 16.85 18.62
C ASN A 177 25.29 16.89 19.89
N LYS A 178 24.69 18.04 20.20
CA LYS A 178 23.74 18.16 21.31
C LYS A 178 22.54 17.25 21.18
N LEU A 179 21.93 17.17 19.99
CA LEU A 179 20.77 16.31 19.74
C LEU A 179 21.11 14.83 19.86
N PHE A 180 22.30 14.39 19.44
CA PHE A 180 22.75 13.02 19.61
C PHE A 180 22.98 12.67 21.08
N VAL A 181 23.57 13.58 21.87
CA VAL A 181 23.69 13.43 23.32
C VAL A 181 22.32 13.32 23.98
N GLU A 182 21.38 14.17 23.63
CA GLU A 182 20.00 14.11 24.16
C GLU A 182 19.30 12.80 23.79
N ALA A 183 19.55 12.25 22.59
CA ALA A 183 18.90 11.05 22.10
C ALA A 183 19.54 9.74 22.61
N PHE A 184 20.87 9.70 22.73
CA PHE A 184 21.60 8.44 22.99
C PHE A 184 22.56 8.53 24.19
N GLY A 185 22.77 9.70 24.77
CA GLY A 185 23.63 9.89 25.93
C GLY A 185 25.14 9.93 25.62
N GLU A 186 25.52 9.93 24.34
CA GLU A 186 26.91 9.82 23.90
C GLU A 186 27.28 10.93 22.90
N GLU A 187 28.50 11.50 23.08
CA GLU A 187 29.06 12.49 22.13
C GLU A 187 29.72 11.80 20.92
N ASP A 188 30.20 10.57 21.11
CA ASP A 188 30.87 9.80 20.05
C ASP A 188 29.90 8.86 19.34
N TYR A 189 28.95 9.44 18.63
CA TYR A 189 27.99 8.69 17.80
C TYR A 189 28.58 8.26 16.46
N SER A 190 27.95 7.24 15.87
CA SER A 190 28.35 6.59 14.61
C SER A 190 27.13 6.36 13.69
N MET A 191 27.28 5.68 12.55
CA MET A 191 26.19 5.39 11.63
C MET A 191 25.01 4.65 12.28
N PRO A 192 25.19 3.64 13.14
CA PRO A 192 24.07 3.00 13.83
C PRO A 192 23.13 3.97 14.56
N GLU A 193 23.64 5.02 15.23
CA GLU A 193 22.82 6.00 15.92
C GLU A 193 22.02 6.88 14.91
N VAL A 194 22.62 7.25 13.78
CA VAL A 194 21.92 7.95 12.69
C VAL A 194 20.76 7.11 12.17
N LEU A 195 21.02 5.84 11.87
CA LEU A 195 20.01 4.91 11.35
C LEU A 195 18.90 4.62 12.37
N LYS A 196 19.26 4.43 13.66
CA LYS A 196 18.28 4.26 14.75
C LYS A 196 17.36 5.48 14.87
N ALA A 197 17.90 6.70 14.81
CA ALA A 197 17.09 7.92 14.86
C ALA A 197 16.15 8.01 13.65
N LEU A 198 16.63 7.74 12.43
CA LEU A 198 15.79 7.70 11.23
C LEU A 198 14.69 6.65 11.35
N GLY A 199 15.02 5.44 11.84
CA GLY A 199 14.07 4.38 12.09
C GLY A 199 13.04 4.75 13.17
N ALA A 200 13.48 5.39 14.27
CA ALA A 200 12.58 5.86 15.32
C ALA A 200 11.53 6.86 14.78
N PHE A 201 11.95 7.81 13.97
CA PHE A 201 11.02 8.74 13.33
C PHE A 201 10.07 8.03 12.34
N GLN A 202 10.58 7.18 11.46
CA GLN A 202 9.76 6.47 10.48
C GLN A 202 8.70 5.58 11.15
N ARG A 203 8.98 4.99 12.31
CA ARG A 203 8.00 4.23 13.10
C ARG A 203 6.81 5.05 13.58
N THR A 204 6.90 6.37 13.58
CA THR A 204 5.79 7.26 13.93
C THR A 204 4.86 7.57 12.76
N LEU A 205 5.24 7.21 11.53
CA LEU A 205 4.49 7.53 10.32
C LEU A 205 3.31 6.57 10.15
N THR A 206 2.17 6.94 10.68
CA THR A 206 0.95 6.13 10.65
C THR A 206 -0.14 6.78 9.81
N SER A 207 -0.94 5.97 9.12
CA SER A 207 -2.17 6.44 8.49
C SER A 207 -3.15 6.94 9.54
N ARG A 208 -3.91 7.96 9.17
CA ARG A 208 -5.12 8.30 9.93
C ARG A 208 -6.20 7.25 9.70
N ARG A 209 -7.14 7.22 10.62
CA ARG A 209 -8.34 6.41 10.45
C ARG A 209 -9.14 6.92 9.25
N SER A 210 -9.53 5.99 8.39
CA SER A 210 -10.40 6.22 7.25
C SER A 210 -11.88 6.07 7.65
N ARG A 211 -12.81 6.41 6.75
CA ARG A 211 -14.24 6.14 6.94
C ARG A 211 -14.50 4.63 7.11
N PHE A 212 -13.73 3.79 6.44
CA PHE A 212 -13.84 2.35 6.63
C PHE A 212 -13.44 1.89 8.04
N ASP A 213 -12.45 2.53 8.68
CA ASP A 213 -12.12 2.23 10.08
C ASP A 213 -13.26 2.59 11.02
N GLU A 214 -13.98 3.69 10.77
CA GLU A 214 -15.16 4.08 11.53
C GLU A 214 -16.31 3.10 11.30
N PHE A 215 -16.49 2.63 10.07
CA PHE A 215 -17.49 1.62 9.72
C PHE A 215 -17.23 0.30 10.45
N LEU A 216 -15.98 -0.16 10.51
CA LEU A 216 -15.59 -1.35 11.28
C LEU A 216 -15.86 -1.21 12.78
N ASP A 217 -15.80 0.01 13.32
CA ASP A 217 -16.06 0.30 14.72
C ASP A 217 -17.57 0.56 15.01
N GLY A 218 -18.44 0.30 14.03
CA GLY A 218 -19.90 0.35 14.21
C GLY A 218 -20.58 1.65 13.77
N ASN A 219 -19.86 2.62 13.22
CA ASN A 219 -20.48 3.80 12.61
C ASN A 219 -20.92 3.47 11.16
N TYR A 220 -22.00 2.70 11.04
CA TYR A 220 -22.42 2.12 9.76
C TYR A 220 -22.95 3.14 8.74
N ASN A 221 -23.19 4.38 9.13
CA ASN A 221 -23.71 5.42 8.22
C ASN A 221 -22.63 6.20 7.47
N VAL A 222 -21.35 5.93 7.73
CA VAL A 222 -20.24 6.67 7.09
C VAL A 222 -19.91 6.19 5.69
N LEU A 223 -20.37 5.00 5.32
CA LEU A 223 -20.19 4.47 3.96
C LEU A 223 -21.51 4.61 3.17
N SER A 224 -21.39 5.03 1.92
CA SER A 224 -22.46 5.02 0.93
C SER A 224 -22.77 3.59 0.47
N ASP A 225 -23.95 3.39 -0.13
CA ASP A 225 -24.32 2.09 -0.71
C ASP A 225 -23.32 1.65 -1.78
N GLN A 226 -22.81 2.59 -2.58
CA GLN A 226 -21.78 2.31 -3.57
C GLN A 226 -20.49 1.78 -2.94
N GLU A 227 -20.04 2.37 -1.84
CA GLU A 227 -18.85 1.91 -1.12
C GLU A 227 -19.05 0.53 -0.47
N VAL A 228 -20.26 0.25 0.02
CA VAL A 228 -20.60 -1.08 0.54
C VAL A 228 -20.67 -2.13 -0.57
N ARG A 229 -21.20 -1.78 -1.76
CA ARG A 229 -21.09 -2.67 -2.93
C ARG A 229 -19.63 -2.95 -3.31
N GLY A 230 -18.80 -1.90 -3.33
CA GLY A 230 -17.36 -2.03 -3.58
C GLY A 230 -16.66 -2.91 -2.56
N LEU A 231 -16.97 -2.76 -1.27
CA LEU A 231 -16.49 -3.64 -0.20
C LEU A 231 -16.89 -5.10 -0.46
N HIS A 232 -18.15 -5.35 -0.81
CA HIS A 232 -18.62 -6.69 -1.13
C HIS A 232 -17.87 -7.30 -2.31
N LEU A 233 -17.71 -6.55 -3.39
CA LEU A 233 -16.96 -6.99 -4.58
C LEU A 233 -15.49 -7.27 -4.25
N PHE A 234 -14.85 -6.40 -3.49
CA PHE A 234 -13.46 -6.56 -3.05
C PHE A 234 -13.25 -7.86 -2.26
N ARG A 235 -14.23 -8.23 -1.42
CA ARG A 235 -14.21 -9.46 -0.61
C ARG A 235 -14.57 -10.72 -1.42
N THR A 236 -15.34 -10.57 -2.51
CA THR A 236 -15.92 -11.69 -3.22
C THR A 236 -15.47 -11.76 -4.68
N LYS A 237 -16.26 -11.29 -5.61
CA LYS A 237 -16.07 -11.44 -7.06
C LYS A 237 -14.73 -10.91 -7.55
N ALA A 238 -14.27 -9.77 -7.04
CA ALA A 238 -13.00 -9.17 -7.42
C ALA A 238 -11.77 -9.84 -6.78
N ARG A 239 -11.97 -10.73 -5.78
CA ARG A 239 -10.94 -11.58 -5.16
C ARG A 239 -9.72 -10.83 -4.59
N CYS A 240 -9.87 -9.53 -4.33
CA CYS A 240 -8.76 -8.68 -3.89
C CYS A 240 -8.19 -9.14 -2.53
N MET A 241 -9.02 -9.76 -1.66
CA MET A 241 -8.60 -10.28 -0.36
C MET A 241 -7.62 -11.46 -0.43
N ASN A 242 -7.38 -12.05 -1.59
CA ASN A 242 -6.36 -13.08 -1.72
C ASN A 242 -4.94 -12.52 -1.50
N CYS A 243 -4.72 -11.22 -1.75
CA CYS A 243 -3.46 -10.53 -1.52
C CYS A 243 -3.63 -9.31 -0.59
N HIS A 244 -4.74 -8.57 -0.71
CA HIS A 244 -4.98 -7.32 0.03
C HIS A 244 -5.94 -7.54 1.21
N ASN A 245 -5.45 -8.15 2.27
CA ASN A 245 -6.23 -8.52 3.46
C ASN A 245 -5.65 -7.93 4.76
N GLY A 246 -6.31 -8.18 5.89
CA GLY A 246 -5.86 -7.74 7.21
C GLY A 246 -5.94 -6.24 7.45
N GLN A 247 -5.32 -5.78 8.52
CA GLN A 247 -5.37 -4.39 8.98
C GLN A 247 -4.82 -3.39 7.95
N PHE A 248 -3.81 -3.79 7.19
CA PHE A 248 -3.10 -2.92 6.25
C PHE A 248 -3.39 -3.23 4.79
N PHE A 249 -4.37 -4.09 4.49
CA PHE A 249 -4.72 -4.49 3.12
C PHE A 249 -3.50 -5.00 2.33
N THR A 250 -2.78 -5.94 2.92
CA THR A 250 -1.63 -6.62 2.31
C THR A 250 -1.34 -7.91 3.07
N ASP A 251 -0.91 -8.93 2.36
CA ASP A 251 -0.36 -10.17 2.90
C ASP A 251 1.15 -10.08 3.16
N ASP A 252 1.80 -8.99 2.72
CA ASP A 252 3.26 -8.79 2.71
C ASP A 252 4.04 -9.89 1.97
N LEU A 253 3.40 -10.66 1.09
CA LEU A 253 4.03 -11.67 0.25
C LEU A 253 4.45 -11.08 -1.10
N TYR A 254 5.08 -11.92 -1.93
CA TYR A 254 5.65 -11.53 -3.21
C TYR A 254 4.92 -12.23 -4.36
N HIS A 255 4.34 -11.44 -5.26
CA HIS A 255 3.56 -11.93 -6.39
C HIS A 255 4.07 -11.36 -7.71
N ASN A 256 4.10 -12.20 -8.74
CA ASN A 256 4.30 -11.73 -10.11
C ASN A 256 2.94 -11.50 -10.76
N ILE A 257 2.55 -10.26 -10.87
CA ILE A 257 1.29 -9.85 -11.52
C ILE A 257 1.46 -9.55 -13.02
N GLY A 258 2.58 -9.98 -13.63
CA GLY A 258 2.82 -9.82 -15.07
C GLY A 258 3.44 -8.48 -15.48
N LEU A 259 3.93 -7.66 -14.55
CA LEU A 259 4.51 -6.34 -14.83
C LEU A 259 6.04 -6.32 -14.82
N THR A 260 6.71 -7.45 -15.00
CA THR A 260 8.17 -7.54 -15.06
C THR A 260 8.77 -6.97 -16.34
N TYR A 261 7.97 -6.79 -17.41
CA TYR A 261 8.44 -6.34 -18.72
C TYR A 261 9.68 -7.10 -19.24
N TYR A 262 9.75 -8.39 -18.95
CA TYR A 262 10.90 -9.27 -19.24
C TYR A 262 11.39 -9.13 -20.67
N LYS A 263 12.72 -8.87 -20.84
CA LYS A 263 13.40 -8.61 -22.12
C LYS A 263 12.81 -7.44 -22.93
N ARG A 264 12.14 -6.49 -22.28
CA ARG A 264 11.57 -5.28 -22.88
C ARG A 264 12.01 -4.03 -22.13
N LYS A 265 11.72 -2.85 -22.68
CA LYS A 265 11.83 -1.59 -21.93
C LYS A 265 11.05 -1.70 -20.61
N TYR A 266 11.59 -1.15 -19.55
CA TYR A 266 11.11 -1.24 -18.16
C TYR A 266 11.25 -2.62 -17.51
N GLN A 267 12.12 -3.50 -18.05
CA GLN A 267 12.40 -4.77 -17.41
C GLN A 267 12.82 -4.56 -15.95
N ASP A 268 12.16 -5.29 -15.04
CA ASP A 268 12.53 -5.42 -13.65
C ASP A 268 12.31 -6.87 -13.21
N LEU A 269 13.34 -7.51 -12.72
CA LEU A 269 13.26 -8.92 -12.30
C LEU A 269 12.77 -9.07 -10.84
N GLY A 270 12.54 -7.94 -10.14
CA GLY A 270 11.97 -7.92 -8.81
C GLY A 270 12.78 -8.70 -7.78
N ARG A 271 12.11 -9.54 -7.00
CA ARG A 271 12.73 -10.32 -5.91
C ARG A 271 13.86 -11.23 -6.38
N TYR A 272 13.84 -11.69 -7.64
CA TYR A 272 14.94 -12.47 -8.21
C TYR A 272 16.30 -11.78 -8.08
N GLU A 273 16.35 -10.45 -8.15
CA GLU A 273 17.61 -9.70 -8.00
C GLU A 273 18.29 -9.97 -6.65
N ILE A 274 17.50 -10.34 -5.64
CA ILE A 274 17.97 -10.61 -4.27
C ILE A 274 18.17 -12.11 -4.05
N THR A 275 17.16 -12.92 -4.39
CA THR A 275 17.16 -14.36 -4.06
C THR A 275 17.94 -15.22 -5.05
N LYS A 276 18.07 -14.75 -6.29
CA LYS A 276 18.58 -15.51 -7.44
C LYS A 276 17.83 -16.81 -7.73
N VAL A 277 16.62 -16.95 -7.15
CA VAL A 277 15.72 -18.08 -7.40
C VAL A 277 14.88 -17.80 -8.64
N PRO A 278 14.93 -18.61 -9.71
CA PRO A 278 14.18 -18.36 -10.96
C PRO A 278 12.68 -18.20 -10.77
N ALA A 279 12.08 -18.83 -9.78
CA ALA A 279 10.66 -18.70 -9.45
C ALA A 279 10.28 -17.29 -8.95
N ASP A 280 11.25 -16.47 -8.53
CA ASP A 280 11.03 -15.13 -8.00
C ASP A 280 11.13 -14.03 -9.07
N VAL A 281 11.35 -14.41 -10.34
CA VAL A 281 11.41 -13.45 -11.44
C VAL A 281 10.10 -12.69 -11.59
N GLY A 282 10.19 -11.37 -11.49
CA GLY A 282 9.06 -10.45 -11.60
C GLY A 282 8.12 -10.43 -10.40
N ARG A 283 8.51 -11.04 -9.27
CA ARG A 283 7.77 -10.94 -8.03
C ARG A 283 8.09 -9.65 -7.29
N PHE A 284 7.04 -8.97 -6.84
CA PHE A 284 7.12 -7.76 -6.02
C PHE A 284 6.24 -7.93 -4.80
N ARG A 285 6.62 -7.29 -3.69
CA ARG A 285 5.84 -7.32 -2.46
C ARG A 285 4.50 -6.66 -2.67
N THR A 286 3.43 -7.26 -2.17
CA THR A 286 2.08 -6.68 -2.13
C THR A 286 2.10 -5.37 -1.33
N PRO A 287 1.83 -4.21 -1.93
CA PRO A 287 1.76 -2.96 -1.19
C PRO A 287 0.50 -2.89 -0.34
N SER A 288 0.55 -2.10 0.74
CA SER A 288 -0.66 -1.72 1.46
C SER A 288 -1.58 -0.91 0.57
N LEU A 289 -2.91 -1.12 0.68
CA LEU A 289 -3.89 -0.24 0.03
C LEU A 289 -4.41 0.87 0.96
N ARG A 290 -3.91 0.96 2.19
CA ARG A 290 -4.23 2.13 3.02
C ARG A 290 -3.72 3.39 2.34
N ASP A 291 -4.59 4.39 2.25
CA ASP A 291 -4.30 5.67 1.61
C ASP A 291 -3.96 5.60 0.11
N VAL A 292 -4.31 4.48 -0.54
CA VAL A 292 -3.91 4.19 -1.94
C VAL A 292 -4.31 5.28 -2.91
N MET A 293 -5.48 5.92 -2.75
CA MET A 293 -5.94 6.99 -3.65
C MET A 293 -5.16 8.31 -3.50
N ASN A 294 -4.28 8.39 -2.51
CA ASN A 294 -3.39 9.54 -2.30
C ASN A 294 -1.96 9.30 -2.84
N THR A 295 -1.64 8.12 -3.36
CA THR A 295 -0.25 7.70 -3.66
C THR A 295 -0.04 7.29 -5.13
N ASP A 296 -0.84 7.87 -6.03
CA ASP A 296 -0.60 7.75 -7.48
C ASP A 296 0.77 8.38 -7.85
N PRO A 297 1.41 7.88 -8.93
CA PRO A 297 1.06 6.73 -9.75
C PRO A 297 1.36 5.40 -9.04
N TRP A 298 0.67 4.34 -9.45
CA TRP A 298 0.74 3.04 -8.78
C TRP A 298 1.65 2.05 -9.48
N MET A 299 1.87 0.92 -8.82
CA MET A 299 2.77 -0.19 -9.13
C MET A 299 4.24 0.16 -8.93
N HIS A 300 5.09 -0.87 -8.89
CA HIS A 300 6.53 -0.71 -8.67
C HIS A 300 7.23 0.16 -9.74
N ASN A 301 6.67 0.22 -10.94
CA ASN A 301 7.17 1.00 -12.07
C ASN A 301 6.50 2.37 -12.24
N GLY A 302 5.49 2.71 -11.43
CA GLY A 302 4.78 3.99 -11.48
C GLY A 302 4.07 4.32 -12.80
N LEU A 303 3.75 3.32 -13.62
CA LEU A 303 3.17 3.55 -14.94
C LEU A 303 1.65 3.72 -14.95
N PHE A 304 0.99 3.60 -13.80
CA PHE A 304 -0.47 3.64 -13.70
C PHE A 304 -0.93 4.91 -12.98
N TRP A 305 -1.50 5.84 -13.75
CA TRP A 305 -1.97 7.15 -13.28
C TRP A 305 -3.49 7.22 -13.11
N ASN A 306 -4.22 6.16 -13.51
CA ASN A 306 -5.66 6.10 -13.46
C ASN A 306 -6.12 4.81 -12.79
N MET A 307 -6.84 4.91 -11.67
CA MET A 307 -7.28 3.74 -10.90
C MET A 307 -8.27 2.88 -11.67
N THR A 308 -9.24 3.46 -12.35
CA THR A 308 -10.18 2.71 -13.22
C THR A 308 -9.41 1.91 -14.28
N GLY A 309 -8.35 2.51 -14.88
CA GLY A 309 -7.48 1.82 -15.85
C GLY A 309 -6.74 0.64 -15.22
N LEU A 310 -6.20 0.83 -14.02
CA LEU A 310 -5.53 -0.23 -13.26
C LEU A 310 -6.49 -1.37 -12.89
N LEU A 311 -7.69 -1.03 -12.41
CA LEU A 311 -8.73 -2.04 -12.10
C LEU A 311 -9.18 -2.81 -13.36
N ASN A 312 -9.24 -2.16 -14.53
CA ASN A 312 -9.49 -2.85 -15.81
C ASN A 312 -8.37 -3.85 -16.17
N MET A 313 -7.12 -3.53 -15.88
CA MET A 313 -6.01 -4.49 -16.04
C MET A 313 -6.19 -5.70 -15.12
N TYR A 314 -6.52 -5.50 -13.85
CA TYR A 314 -6.87 -6.61 -12.93
C TYR A 314 -8.09 -7.39 -13.46
N ASN A 315 -9.10 -6.70 -13.96
CA ASN A 315 -10.31 -7.35 -14.52
C ASN A 315 -10.00 -8.29 -15.70
N SER A 316 -8.99 -7.97 -16.51
CA SER A 316 -8.51 -8.83 -17.61
C SER A 316 -7.54 -9.94 -17.14
N GLY A 317 -7.21 -10.02 -15.83
CA GLY A 317 -6.24 -10.96 -15.27
C GLY A 317 -4.80 -10.48 -15.37
N MET A 318 -4.58 -9.16 -15.53
CA MET A 318 -3.26 -8.59 -15.75
C MET A 318 -2.56 -9.15 -17.00
N GLN A 319 -1.24 -9.14 -17.07
CA GLN A 319 -0.52 -9.81 -18.17
C GLN A 319 -0.25 -11.28 -17.79
N MET A 320 -1.13 -12.18 -18.20
CA MET A 320 -0.95 -13.61 -17.94
C MET A 320 0.20 -14.17 -18.79
N ASN A 321 1.30 -14.52 -18.16
CA ASN A 321 2.41 -15.21 -18.75
C ASN A 321 2.44 -16.64 -18.20
N SER A 322 2.28 -17.62 -19.06
CA SER A 322 2.52 -19.02 -18.74
C SER A 322 3.70 -19.51 -19.55
N ALA A 323 4.72 -20.07 -18.89
CA ALA A 323 5.85 -20.65 -19.58
C ALA A 323 5.59 -22.14 -19.85
N THR A 324 5.71 -22.59 -21.11
CA THR A 324 5.78 -24.01 -21.42
C THR A 324 7.06 -24.63 -20.85
N ALA A 325 7.09 -25.94 -20.68
CA ALA A 325 8.31 -26.65 -20.25
C ALA A 325 9.49 -26.39 -21.20
N GLU A 326 9.22 -26.28 -22.51
CA GLU A 326 10.26 -25.97 -23.51
C GLU A 326 10.77 -24.54 -23.38
N GLN A 327 9.90 -23.56 -23.13
CA GLN A 327 10.32 -22.17 -22.87
C GLN A 327 11.18 -22.06 -21.62
N LYS A 328 10.80 -22.74 -20.53
CA LYS A 328 11.62 -22.78 -19.31
C LYS A 328 12.95 -23.48 -19.48
N ALA A 329 13.02 -24.53 -20.32
CA ALA A 329 14.27 -25.21 -20.62
C ALA A 329 15.23 -24.32 -21.40
N LYS A 330 14.72 -23.48 -22.31
CA LYS A 330 15.50 -22.53 -23.11
C LYS A 330 15.83 -21.25 -22.32
N ASP A 331 14.96 -20.84 -21.41
CA ASP A 331 15.08 -19.62 -20.64
C ASP A 331 14.54 -19.84 -19.21
N PRO A 332 15.40 -20.28 -18.29
CA PRO A 332 15.01 -20.54 -16.90
C PRO A 332 14.44 -19.33 -16.17
N LEU A 333 14.75 -18.11 -16.62
CA LEU A 333 14.26 -16.85 -16.06
C LEU A 333 12.94 -16.37 -16.70
N TYR A 334 12.36 -17.15 -17.64
CA TYR A 334 11.09 -16.74 -18.21
C TYR A 334 10.01 -16.60 -17.12
N PRO A 335 9.41 -15.40 -16.97
CA PRO A 335 8.50 -15.11 -15.85
C PRO A 335 7.20 -15.91 -15.98
N VAL A 336 6.66 -16.29 -14.83
CA VAL A 336 5.33 -16.91 -14.72
C VAL A 336 4.46 -16.02 -13.84
N THR A 337 3.33 -15.60 -14.38
CA THR A 337 2.34 -14.83 -13.61
C THR A 337 1.75 -15.70 -12.50
N ASP A 338 1.54 -15.10 -11.34
CA ASP A 338 0.94 -15.78 -10.19
C ASP A 338 -0.45 -16.32 -10.57
N PRO A 339 -0.77 -17.59 -10.24
CA PRO A 339 -2.07 -18.19 -10.56
C PRO A 339 -3.27 -17.50 -9.90
N LEU A 340 -3.06 -16.66 -8.89
CA LEU A 340 -4.09 -15.80 -8.33
C LEU A 340 -4.60 -14.76 -9.34
N MET A 341 -3.78 -14.42 -10.37
CA MET A 341 -4.17 -13.51 -11.43
C MET A 341 -5.03 -14.26 -12.46
N GLN A 342 -6.29 -13.86 -12.57
CA GLN A 342 -7.24 -14.41 -13.53
C GLN A 342 -8.30 -13.36 -13.89
N PRO A 343 -8.98 -13.49 -15.04
CA PRO A 343 -10.07 -12.61 -15.41
C PRO A 343 -11.20 -12.62 -14.36
N LEU A 344 -11.64 -11.42 -13.95
CA LEU A 344 -12.62 -11.24 -12.88
C LEU A 344 -14.05 -11.09 -13.42
N ASN A 345 -14.19 -10.73 -14.68
CA ASN A 345 -15.49 -10.50 -15.35
C ASN A 345 -16.35 -9.45 -14.65
N LEU A 346 -15.71 -8.36 -14.20
CA LEU A 346 -16.38 -7.21 -13.60
C LEU A 346 -17.01 -6.34 -14.68
N THR A 347 -18.20 -5.83 -14.40
CA THR A 347 -18.83 -4.78 -15.20
C THR A 347 -18.18 -3.42 -14.94
N LYS A 348 -18.47 -2.43 -15.80
CA LYS A 348 -17.97 -1.06 -15.61
C LYS A 348 -18.45 -0.43 -14.29
N ASP A 349 -19.66 -0.77 -13.86
CA ASP A 349 -20.22 -0.21 -12.63
C ASP A 349 -19.63 -0.90 -11.39
N GLU A 350 -19.40 -2.22 -11.44
CA GLU A 350 -18.67 -2.92 -10.38
C GLU A 350 -17.22 -2.40 -10.21
N ILE A 351 -16.56 -1.99 -11.29
CA ILE A 351 -15.23 -1.35 -11.21
C ILE A 351 -15.32 -0.02 -10.49
N LYS A 352 -16.33 0.82 -10.79
CA LYS A 352 -16.56 2.09 -10.07
C LYS A 352 -16.88 1.87 -8.59
N ASP A 353 -17.64 0.82 -8.28
CA ASP A 353 -17.98 0.47 -6.90
C ASP A 353 -16.71 0.10 -6.12
N ILE A 354 -15.81 -0.71 -6.71
CA ILE A 354 -14.52 -1.05 -6.11
C ILE A 354 -13.67 0.22 -5.91
N GLU A 355 -13.58 1.09 -6.91
CA GLU A 355 -12.85 2.36 -6.81
C GLU A 355 -13.43 3.24 -5.70
N SER A 356 -14.74 3.28 -5.56
CA SER A 356 -15.41 3.97 -4.45
C SER A 356 -14.98 3.41 -3.09
N PHE A 357 -14.91 2.08 -2.94
CA PHE A 357 -14.40 1.46 -1.71
C PHE A 357 -12.91 1.80 -1.46
N LEU A 358 -12.07 1.88 -2.49
CA LEU A 358 -10.68 2.32 -2.32
C LEU A 358 -10.60 3.77 -1.78
N HIS A 359 -11.52 4.64 -2.16
CA HIS A 359 -11.67 5.95 -1.53
C HIS A 359 -12.10 5.85 -0.05
N ALA A 360 -12.94 4.89 0.32
CA ALA A 360 -13.38 4.71 1.71
C ALA A 360 -12.24 4.25 2.65
N ILE A 361 -11.25 3.49 2.14
CA ILE A 361 -10.06 3.08 2.90
C ILE A 361 -8.91 4.10 2.85
N THR A 362 -9.10 5.20 2.13
CA THR A 362 -8.16 6.31 2.01
C THR A 362 -8.56 7.40 3.01
N ALA A 363 -7.67 7.70 3.94
CA ALA A 363 -7.89 8.75 4.92
C ALA A 363 -7.53 10.13 4.35
N THR A 364 -8.03 11.18 4.99
CA THR A 364 -7.55 12.54 4.72
C THR A 364 -6.07 12.63 5.08
N SER A 365 -5.24 13.03 4.13
CA SER A 365 -3.80 13.10 4.33
C SER A 365 -3.45 13.99 5.53
N TYR A 366 -2.61 13.48 6.43
CA TYR A 366 -2.04 14.27 7.50
C TYR A 366 -0.82 15.02 6.98
N ARG A 367 -0.90 16.35 7.05
CA ARG A 367 0.21 17.20 6.66
C ARG A 367 1.12 17.42 7.87
N MET A 368 2.10 16.53 8.05
CA MET A 368 3.16 16.77 9.02
C MET A 368 3.96 18.01 8.60
N ARG A 369 4.12 18.96 9.51
CA ARG A 369 4.96 20.13 9.24
C ARG A 369 6.43 19.74 9.25
N ARG A 370 7.16 20.23 8.26
CA ARG A 370 8.63 20.21 8.28
C ARG A 370 9.12 20.96 9.50
N PRO A 371 10.32 20.69 10.02
CA PRO A 371 10.97 21.54 11.01
C PRO A 371 11.05 22.98 10.49
N GLU A 372 10.75 23.96 11.34
CA GLU A 372 10.84 25.39 10.99
C GLU A 372 12.27 25.83 10.69
N SER A 373 13.23 25.21 11.38
CA SER A 373 14.66 25.37 11.15
C SER A 373 15.36 24.04 11.32
N LEU A 374 16.45 23.87 10.60
CA LEU A 374 17.31 22.68 10.70
C LEU A 374 18.50 23.01 11.64
N PRO A 375 19.07 21.98 12.31
CA PRO A 375 20.28 22.16 13.12
C PRO A 375 21.43 22.73 12.30
N ARG A 376 22.08 23.78 12.82
CA ARG A 376 23.24 24.45 12.19
C ARG A 376 24.28 24.76 13.24
#